data_cad6b46c707648e4f32ac02511894b0f
#
_entry.id   cad6b46c707648e4f32ac02511894b0f
#
_cell.length_a   1.000
_cell.length_b   1.000
_cell.length_c   1.000
_cell.angle_alpha   90.00
_cell.angle_beta   90.00
_cell.angle_gamma   90.00
#
_symmetry.space_group_name_H-M   'P 1'
#
loop_
_entity.id
_entity.type
_entity.pdbx_description
1 polymer ?
#
loop_
_entity_poly.entity_id
_entity_poly.type
_entity_poly.pdbx_seq_one_letter_code
_entity_poly.pdbx_strand_id
1 'polypeptide(L)'
;MEQEYGYSVFSTVFHVEWNGKKLNIIDCPGSDDFVGGAVTAMNVTDTAIILLNGQYGVEVGTQNNFRYTDKLGKPVIFLVNQLDNDKCDYDNILEQLREAYGPKVIPIQYPINSGPDFNALIDVLLMKKYSWKPEGGAPIIEDIPAEEMDKAMEMHKALV
;
A
#
# COMPACT_ATOMS: atom_id res chain seq x y z
N MET A 1 -3.13 24.27 14.37
CA MET A 1 -2.93 24.25 12.89
C MET A 1 -3.37 22.91 12.31
N GLU A 2 -2.70 21.76 12.50
CA GLU A 2 -3.16 20.47 11.94
C GLU A 2 -4.53 20.04 12.44
N GLN A 3 -4.85 20.26 13.71
CA GLN A 3 -6.19 20.00 14.27
C GLN A 3 -7.31 20.86 13.66
N GLU A 4 -6.99 22.05 13.16
CA GLU A 4 -7.95 22.93 12.48
C GLU A 4 -8.17 22.52 11.04
N TYR A 5 -7.11 22.06 10.37
CA TYR A 5 -7.18 21.63 8.95
C TYR A 5 -7.67 20.21 8.77
N GLY A 6 -7.52 19.35 9.82
CA GLY A 6 -7.91 17.95 9.75
C GLY A 6 -6.98 17.08 8.90
N TYR A 7 -5.79 17.58 8.54
CA TYR A 7 -4.75 16.84 7.80
C TYR A 7 -3.34 17.30 8.21
N SER A 8 -2.34 16.48 7.91
CA SER A 8 -0.94 16.74 8.24
C SER A 8 -0.38 17.91 7.42
N VAL A 9 0.39 18.78 8.06
CA VAL A 9 1.09 19.92 7.46
C VAL A 9 2.61 19.70 7.51
N PHE A 10 3.09 19.01 8.55
CA PHE A 10 4.50 18.72 8.77
C PHE A 10 4.78 17.23 8.67
N SER A 11 5.99 16.89 8.19
CA SER A 11 6.46 15.51 8.24
C SER A 11 6.77 15.10 9.67
N THR A 12 6.31 13.90 10.07
CA THR A 12 6.53 13.32 11.39
C THR A 12 7.45 12.12 11.30
N VAL A 13 8.47 12.09 12.15
CA VAL A 13 9.43 10.97 12.20
C VAL A 13 9.15 10.10 13.41
N PHE A 14 9.00 8.81 13.19
CA PHE A 14 8.86 7.81 14.25
C PHE A 14 9.55 6.50 13.86
N HIS A 15 9.57 5.54 14.77
CA HIS A 15 10.15 4.24 14.48
C HIS A 15 9.35 3.12 15.13
N VAL A 16 9.52 1.92 14.59
CA VAL A 16 8.99 0.69 15.13
C VAL A 16 10.08 -0.39 15.11
N GLU A 17 10.08 -1.26 16.11
CA GLU A 17 10.94 -2.43 16.14
C GLU A 17 10.14 -3.66 15.70
N TRP A 18 10.65 -4.36 14.69
CA TRP A 18 10.03 -5.56 14.14
C TRP A 18 11.07 -6.60 13.78
N ASN A 19 10.92 -7.83 14.27
CA ASN A 19 11.85 -8.95 14.01
C ASN A 19 13.33 -8.59 14.25
N GLY A 20 13.63 -7.85 15.33
CA GLY A 20 14.99 -7.41 15.66
C GLY A 20 15.56 -6.35 14.71
N LYS A 21 14.72 -5.74 13.88
CA LYS A 21 15.06 -4.61 13.01
C LYS A 21 14.36 -3.35 13.50
N LYS A 22 15.06 -2.22 13.42
CA LYS A 22 14.50 -0.91 13.64
C LYS A 22 14.07 -0.32 12.28
N LEU A 23 12.78 -0.06 12.11
CA LEU A 23 12.22 0.62 10.95
C LEU A 23 12.00 2.08 11.31
N ASN A 24 12.67 3.00 10.63
CA ASN A 24 12.42 4.43 10.75
C ASN A 24 11.40 4.83 9.69
N ILE A 25 10.36 5.52 10.10
CA ILE A 25 9.24 5.91 9.24
C ILE A 25 9.11 7.43 9.27
N ILE A 26 8.93 8.03 8.12
CA ILE A 26 8.65 9.45 7.96
C ILE A 26 7.26 9.56 7.33
N ASP A 27 6.27 9.95 8.13
CA ASP A 27 4.93 10.25 7.65
C ASP A 27 4.92 11.67 7.06
N CYS A 28 4.51 11.78 5.80
CA CYS A 28 4.53 13.04 5.06
C CYS A 28 3.12 13.54 4.76
N PRO A 29 2.91 14.87 4.72
CA PRO A 29 1.64 15.44 4.29
C PRO A 29 1.24 14.96 2.89
N GLY A 30 -0.04 14.60 2.71
CA GLY A 30 -0.57 14.15 1.43
C GLY A 30 -0.99 15.28 0.48
N SER A 31 -1.11 16.52 0.96
CA SER A 31 -1.49 17.66 0.13
C SER A 31 -0.32 18.14 -0.75
N ASP A 32 -0.60 18.44 -2.02
CA ASP A 32 0.38 18.99 -2.97
C ASP A 32 1.00 20.31 -2.47
N ASP A 33 0.29 21.08 -1.64
CA ASP A 33 0.82 22.32 -1.05
C ASP A 33 2.03 22.07 -0.14
N PHE A 34 2.17 20.87 0.40
CA PHE A 34 3.24 20.45 1.32
C PHE A 34 4.22 19.44 0.71
N VAL A 35 4.23 19.27 -0.60
CA VAL A 35 5.07 18.30 -1.32
C VAL A 35 6.56 18.42 -0.98
N GLY A 36 7.04 19.59 -0.58
CA GLY A 36 8.43 19.81 -0.15
C GLY A 36 8.86 18.90 1.01
N GLY A 37 7.94 18.61 1.95
CA GLY A 37 8.17 17.65 3.03
C GLY A 37 8.39 16.24 2.51
N ALA A 38 7.54 15.77 1.60
CA ALA A 38 7.65 14.46 0.97
C ALA A 38 8.96 14.31 0.18
N VAL A 39 9.32 15.31 -0.65
CA VAL A 39 10.58 15.29 -1.41
C VAL A 39 11.80 15.27 -0.48
N THR A 40 11.78 16.02 0.60
CA THR A 40 12.85 16.00 1.60
C THR A 40 13.00 14.64 2.25
N ALA A 41 11.89 14.01 2.65
CA ALA A 41 11.87 12.66 3.22
C ALA A 41 12.40 11.61 2.24
N MET A 42 11.98 11.67 0.98
CA MET A 42 12.44 10.74 -0.07
C MET A 42 13.96 10.78 -0.28
N ASN A 43 14.64 11.90 -0.03
CA ASN A 43 16.09 11.97 -0.14
C ASN A 43 16.84 11.16 0.93
N VAL A 44 16.24 11.00 2.11
CA VAL A 44 16.90 10.35 3.27
C VAL A 44 16.36 8.96 3.58
N THR A 45 15.31 8.51 2.89
CA THR A 45 14.72 7.17 3.07
C THR A 45 15.22 6.18 2.03
N ASP A 46 15.19 4.89 2.34
CA ASP A 46 15.62 3.82 1.44
C ASP A 46 14.50 3.40 0.48
N THR A 47 13.24 3.52 0.90
CA THR A 47 12.05 3.07 0.17
C THR A 47 10.92 4.08 0.39
N ALA A 48 10.13 4.32 -0.63
CA ALA A 48 8.90 5.10 -0.53
C ALA A 48 7.67 4.19 -0.51
N ILE A 49 6.71 4.49 0.38
CA ILE A 49 5.39 3.88 0.37
C ILE A 49 4.41 4.95 -0.11
N ILE A 50 3.75 4.68 -1.24
CA ILE A 50 2.72 5.56 -1.80
C ILE A 50 1.36 4.95 -1.47
N LEU A 51 0.57 5.67 -0.66
CA LEU A 51 -0.78 5.25 -0.30
C LEU A 51 -1.76 5.65 -1.39
N LEU A 52 -2.63 4.70 -1.76
CA LEU A 52 -3.77 4.93 -2.65
C LEU A 52 -5.07 4.76 -1.87
N ASN A 53 -6.04 5.58 -2.21
CA ASN A 53 -7.39 5.40 -1.72
C ASN A 53 -8.10 4.30 -2.53
N GLY A 54 -8.69 3.31 -1.84
CA GLY A 54 -9.41 2.19 -2.47
C GLY A 54 -10.58 2.59 -3.37
N GLN A 55 -11.13 3.79 -3.17
CA GLN A 55 -12.22 4.32 -3.99
C GLN A 55 -11.73 5.06 -5.25
N TYR A 56 -10.59 5.77 -5.16
CA TYR A 56 -10.16 6.69 -6.22
C TYR A 56 -8.99 6.14 -7.05
N GLY A 57 -8.25 5.17 -6.52
CA GLY A 57 -7.12 4.57 -7.24
C GLY A 57 -5.96 5.53 -7.49
N VAL A 58 -5.48 5.57 -8.74
CA VAL A 58 -4.33 6.41 -9.13
C VAL A 58 -4.76 7.84 -9.37
N GLU A 59 -4.37 8.72 -8.47
CA GLU A 59 -4.65 10.16 -8.53
C GLU A 59 -3.42 10.97 -8.96
N VAL A 60 -3.58 12.27 -9.18
CA VAL A 60 -2.49 13.19 -9.55
C VAL A 60 -1.38 13.18 -8.50
N GLY A 61 -1.73 13.16 -7.21
CA GLY A 61 -0.77 13.05 -6.11
C GLY A 61 0.06 11.76 -6.18
N THR A 62 -0.55 10.63 -6.55
CA THR A 62 0.14 9.35 -6.77
C THR A 62 1.19 9.47 -7.88
N GLN A 63 0.80 10.07 -9.02
CA GLN A 63 1.70 10.26 -10.17
C GLN A 63 2.85 11.21 -9.85
N ASN A 64 2.57 12.30 -9.13
CA ASN A 64 3.60 13.26 -8.71
C ASN A 64 4.61 12.61 -7.77
N ASN A 65 4.15 11.90 -6.75
CA ASN A 65 5.03 11.21 -5.80
C ASN A 65 5.86 10.13 -6.48
N PHE A 66 5.26 9.33 -7.37
CA PHE A 66 6.01 8.34 -8.14
C PHE A 66 7.11 8.99 -9.00
N ARG A 67 6.81 10.10 -9.67
CA ARG A 67 7.82 10.83 -10.47
C ARG A 67 8.98 11.33 -9.63
N TYR A 68 8.76 11.75 -8.38
CA TYR A 68 9.85 12.16 -7.49
C TYR A 68 10.69 10.95 -7.05
N THR A 69 10.06 9.84 -6.69
CA THR A 69 10.78 8.62 -6.31
C THR A 69 11.60 8.05 -7.45
N ASP A 70 11.05 8.04 -8.67
CA ASP A 70 11.74 7.58 -9.88
C ASP A 70 12.97 8.43 -10.18
N LYS A 71 12.87 9.77 -10.12
CA LYS A 71 14.00 10.68 -10.26
C LYS A 71 15.11 10.46 -9.24
N LEU A 72 14.76 10.02 -8.04
CA LEU A 72 15.71 9.74 -6.95
C LEU A 72 16.18 8.28 -6.97
N GLY A 73 15.70 7.46 -7.92
CA GLY A 73 16.04 6.04 -8.01
C GLY A 73 15.59 5.22 -6.79
N LYS A 74 14.50 5.61 -6.12
CA LYS A 74 14.02 4.94 -4.92
C LYS A 74 13.04 3.81 -5.26
N PRO A 75 13.16 2.64 -4.61
CA PRO A 75 12.12 1.62 -4.67
C PRO A 75 10.78 2.16 -4.16
N VAL A 76 9.69 1.69 -4.76
CA VAL A 76 8.33 2.10 -4.41
C VAL A 76 7.48 0.90 -4.04
N ILE A 77 6.72 1.03 -2.97
CA ILE A 77 5.64 0.13 -2.61
C ILE A 77 4.33 0.93 -2.70
N PHE A 78 3.38 0.44 -3.48
CA PHE A 78 2.01 0.96 -3.49
C PHE A 78 1.19 0.24 -2.43
N LEU A 79 0.50 1.00 -1.58
CA LEU A 79 -0.35 0.48 -0.53
C LEU A 79 -1.78 0.98 -0.77
N VAL A 80 -2.68 0.08 -1.13
CA VAL A 80 -4.10 0.40 -1.28
C VAL A 80 -4.76 0.35 0.09
N ASN A 81 -5.25 1.48 0.55
CA ASN A 81 -5.94 1.65 1.83
C ASN A 81 -7.46 1.74 1.64
N GLN A 82 -8.22 1.63 2.71
CA GLN A 82 -9.69 1.69 2.70
C GLN A 82 -10.31 0.59 1.82
N LEU A 83 -9.79 -0.63 1.92
CA LEU A 83 -10.34 -1.79 1.22
C LEU A 83 -11.76 -2.16 1.72
N ASP A 84 -12.14 -1.67 2.88
CA ASP A 84 -13.46 -1.77 3.50
C ASP A 84 -14.50 -0.77 2.97
N ASN A 85 -14.09 0.16 2.10
CA ASN A 85 -15.01 1.09 1.47
C ASN A 85 -15.90 0.38 0.43
N ASP A 86 -17.19 0.68 0.43
CA ASP A 86 -18.19 0.10 -0.49
C ASP A 86 -17.92 0.37 -1.98
N LYS A 87 -17.11 1.39 -2.28
CA LYS A 87 -16.71 1.76 -3.65
C LYS A 87 -15.30 1.30 -4.01
N CYS A 88 -14.66 0.50 -3.15
CA CYS A 88 -13.34 -0.03 -3.44
C CYS A 88 -13.39 -1.08 -4.55
N ASP A 89 -12.56 -0.88 -5.57
CA ASP A 89 -12.33 -1.84 -6.67
C ASP A 89 -10.83 -2.08 -6.81
N TYR A 90 -10.34 -3.08 -6.07
CA TYR A 90 -8.91 -3.40 -6.03
C TYR A 90 -8.36 -3.85 -7.39
N ASP A 91 -9.12 -4.65 -8.14
CA ASP A 91 -8.63 -5.16 -9.44
C ASP A 91 -8.50 -4.02 -10.46
N ASN A 92 -9.44 -3.08 -10.49
CA ASN A 92 -9.34 -1.88 -11.30
C ASN A 92 -8.16 -0.98 -10.88
N ILE A 93 -7.89 -0.84 -9.57
CA ILE A 93 -6.72 -0.08 -9.09
C ILE A 93 -5.42 -0.73 -9.54
N LEU A 94 -5.34 -2.06 -9.48
CA LEU A 94 -4.17 -2.79 -9.95
C LEU A 94 -3.93 -2.61 -11.46
N GLU A 95 -5.01 -2.61 -12.26
CA GLU A 95 -4.95 -2.28 -13.69
C GLU A 95 -4.43 -0.85 -13.92
N GLN A 96 -4.99 0.15 -13.24
CA GLN A 96 -4.53 1.54 -13.32
C GLN A 96 -3.04 1.68 -12.98
N LEU A 97 -2.57 0.98 -11.94
CA LEU A 97 -1.16 0.98 -11.57
C LEU A 97 -0.28 0.35 -12.66
N ARG A 98 -0.73 -0.74 -13.28
CA ARG A 98 0.00 -1.39 -14.39
C ARG A 98 0.00 -0.56 -15.66
N GLU A 99 -1.09 0.11 -15.97
CA GLU A 99 -1.15 1.06 -17.08
C GLU A 99 -0.23 2.25 -16.88
N ALA A 100 -0.20 2.82 -15.68
CA ALA A 100 0.59 4.01 -15.37
C ALA A 100 2.10 3.72 -15.23
N TYR A 101 2.47 2.56 -14.64
CA TYR A 101 3.85 2.27 -14.22
C TYR A 101 4.43 1.00 -14.82
N GLY A 102 3.65 0.30 -15.64
CA GLY A 102 4.08 -0.85 -16.41
C GLY A 102 3.96 -2.21 -15.69
N PRO A 103 4.36 -3.30 -16.37
CA PRO A 103 4.18 -4.67 -15.91
C PRO A 103 5.03 -5.04 -14.69
N LYS A 104 5.92 -4.15 -14.25
CA LYS A 104 6.72 -4.31 -13.02
C LYS A 104 5.90 -4.18 -11.74
N VAL A 105 4.66 -3.69 -11.85
CA VAL A 105 3.74 -3.63 -10.70
C VAL A 105 3.19 -5.04 -10.44
N ILE A 106 3.73 -5.67 -9.40
CA ILE A 106 3.39 -7.03 -9.01
C ILE A 106 2.80 -6.99 -7.60
N PRO A 107 1.61 -7.56 -7.36
CA PRO A 107 1.03 -7.63 -6.02
C PRO A 107 1.86 -8.51 -5.11
N ILE A 108 2.19 -7.99 -3.92
CA ILE A 108 2.75 -8.78 -2.81
C ILE A 108 1.61 -9.38 -1.99
N GLN A 109 0.51 -8.64 -1.89
CA GLN A 109 -0.71 -9.06 -1.22
C GLN A 109 -1.92 -8.59 -2.03
N TYR A 110 -3.01 -9.36 -1.98
CA TYR A 110 -4.28 -8.95 -2.58
C TYR A 110 -5.46 -9.34 -1.69
N PRO A 111 -6.55 -8.56 -1.65
CA PRO A 111 -7.73 -8.90 -0.88
C PRO A 111 -8.54 -10.02 -1.56
N ILE A 112 -9.12 -10.92 -0.76
CA ILE A 112 -10.08 -11.92 -1.27
C ILE A 112 -11.39 -11.23 -1.65
N ASN A 113 -11.78 -10.24 -0.86
CA ASN A 113 -12.95 -9.40 -1.08
C ASN A 113 -12.63 -7.96 -0.70
N SER A 114 -13.36 -7.02 -1.26
CA SER A 114 -13.33 -5.60 -0.91
C SER A 114 -14.71 -5.12 -0.50
N GLY A 115 -14.80 -3.92 0.06
CA GLY A 115 -16.03 -3.36 0.58
C GLY A 115 -16.28 -3.66 2.05
N PRO A 116 -17.50 -3.43 2.57
CA PRO A 116 -17.82 -3.52 3.99
C PRO A 116 -17.52 -4.88 4.64
N ASP A 117 -17.47 -5.93 3.83
CA ASP A 117 -17.17 -7.29 4.28
C ASP A 117 -15.66 -7.64 4.19
N PHE A 118 -14.80 -6.67 3.89
CA PHE A 118 -13.34 -6.90 3.83
C PHE A 118 -12.82 -7.40 5.18
N ASN A 119 -12.27 -8.61 5.16
CA ASN A 119 -11.72 -9.24 6.36
C ASN A 119 -10.53 -10.17 6.08
N ALA A 120 -10.15 -10.36 4.81
CA ALA A 120 -9.10 -11.31 4.46
C ALA A 120 -8.29 -10.87 3.24
N LEU A 121 -7.00 -11.22 3.26
CA LEU A 121 -6.09 -11.06 2.13
C LEU A 121 -5.23 -12.30 1.95
N ILE A 122 -4.66 -12.42 0.76
CA ILE A 122 -3.65 -13.43 0.43
C ILE A 122 -2.29 -12.75 0.34
N ASP A 123 -1.33 -13.29 1.07
CA ASP A 123 0.08 -12.97 0.95
C ASP A 123 0.69 -13.87 -0.12
N VAL A 124 1.05 -13.25 -1.23
CA VAL A 124 1.58 -13.94 -2.43
C VAL A 124 3.02 -14.41 -2.20
N LEU A 125 3.78 -13.70 -1.35
CA LEU A 125 5.17 -14.06 -1.05
C LEU A 125 5.25 -15.28 -0.13
N LEU A 126 4.45 -15.27 0.94
CA LEU A 126 4.42 -16.36 1.92
C LEU A 126 3.45 -17.49 1.56
N MET A 127 2.63 -17.29 0.53
CA MET A 127 1.59 -18.23 0.10
C MET A 127 0.66 -18.62 1.25
N LYS A 128 0.13 -17.62 1.95
CA LYS A 128 -0.80 -17.78 3.10
C LYS A 128 -1.95 -16.80 3.00
N LYS A 129 -3.09 -17.22 3.53
CA LYS A 129 -4.25 -16.37 3.78
C LYS A 129 -4.16 -15.77 5.17
N TYR A 130 -4.42 -14.47 5.26
CA TYR A 130 -4.56 -13.73 6.51
C TYR A 130 -5.99 -13.25 6.63
N SER A 131 -6.65 -13.54 7.75
CA SER A 131 -8.00 -13.04 8.03
C SER A 131 -8.08 -12.45 9.42
N TRP A 132 -9.00 -11.52 9.61
CA TRP A 132 -9.24 -10.83 10.88
C TRP A 132 -10.67 -11.02 11.33
N LYS A 133 -10.86 -11.09 12.65
CA LYS A 133 -12.18 -11.05 13.26
C LYS A 133 -12.69 -9.60 13.32
N PRO A 134 -14.02 -9.38 13.35
CA PRO A 134 -14.59 -8.03 13.47
C PRO A 134 -14.10 -7.28 14.71
N GLU A 135 -13.78 -7.99 15.78
CA GLU A 135 -13.27 -7.40 17.02
C GLU A 135 -11.79 -6.95 16.92
N GLY A 136 -11.15 -7.22 15.78
CA GLY A 136 -9.73 -6.97 15.57
C GLY A 136 -8.83 -8.01 16.25
N GLY A 137 -7.56 -7.65 16.44
CA GLY A 137 -6.56 -8.50 17.06
C GLY A 137 -5.55 -9.06 16.05
N ALA A 138 -4.81 -10.11 16.45
CA ALA A 138 -3.86 -10.77 15.57
C ALA A 138 -4.56 -11.48 14.41
N PRO A 139 -3.97 -11.48 13.21
CA PRO A 139 -4.54 -12.21 12.08
C PRO A 139 -4.55 -13.72 12.34
N ILE A 140 -5.56 -14.38 11.81
CA ILE A 140 -5.62 -15.82 11.67
C ILE A 140 -4.89 -16.17 10.38
N ILE A 141 -3.88 -17.05 10.46
CA ILE A 141 -3.06 -17.43 9.31
C ILE A 141 -3.46 -18.85 8.89
N GLU A 142 -3.90 -19.00 7.67
CA GLU A 142 -4.41 -20.25 7.10
C GLU A 142 -3.78 -20.55 5.74
N ASP A 143 -4.01 -21.77 5.24
CA ASP A 143 -3.67 -22.10 3.87
C ASP A 143 -4.60 -21.38 2.88
N ILE A 144 -4.10 -21.15 1.67
CA ILE A 144 -4.88 -20.48 0.61
C ILE A 144 -6.04 -21.39 0.21
N PRO A 145 -7.28 -20.89 0.11
CA PRO A 145 -8.41 -21.65 -0.40
C PRO A 145 -8.17 -22.17 -1.82
N ALA A 146 -8.74 -23.31 -2.14
CA ALA A 146 -8.52 -23.96 -3.45
C ALA A 146 -8.91 -23.06 -4.63
N GLU A 147 -9.98 -22.27 -4.47
CA GLU A 147 -10.46 -21.31 -5.47
C GLU A 147 -9.50 -20.17 -5.78
N GLU A 148 -8.64 -19.79 -4.80
CA GLU A 148 -7.66 -18.71 -4.94
C GLU A 148 -6.25 -19.21 -5.30
N MET A 149 -6.02 -20.52 -5.23
CA MET A 149 -4.70 -21.10 -5.36
C MET A 149 -4.07 -20.80 -6.72
N ASP A 150 -4.82 -20.93 -7.83
CA ASP A 150 -4.31 -20.70 -9.17
C ASP A 150 -3.88 -19.24 -9.38
N LYS A 151 -4.73 -18.27 -8.93
CA LYS A 151 -4.44 -16.83 -8.96
C LYS A 151 -3.20 -16.51 -8.13
N ALA A 152 -3.11 -17.04 -6.92
CA ALA A 152 -1.97 -16.81 -6.02
C ALA A 152 -0.67 -17.40 -6.62
N MET A 153 -0.71 -18.59 -7.20
CA MET A 153 0.46 -19.20 -7.84
C MET A 153 0.93 -18.43 -9.07
N GLU A 154 0.02 -17.90 -9.88
CA GLU A 154 0.37 -17.07 -11.04
C GLU A 154 1.11 -15.80 -10.58
N MET A 155 0.55 -15.11 -9.59
CA MET A 155 1.18 -13.90 -9.02
C MET A 155 2.52 -14.21 -8.33
N HIS A 156 2.61 -15.33 -7.61
CA HIS A 156 3.86 -15.77 -6.97
C HIS A 156 4.97 -16.00 -8.01
N LYS A 157 4.66 -16.67 -9.11
CA LYS A 157 5.64 -16.90 -10.21
C LYS A 157 6.10 -15.61 -10.89
N ALA A 158 5.26 -14.57 -10.89
CA ALA A 158 5.64 -13.27 -11.44
C ALA A 158 6.52 -12.47 -10.45
N LEU A 159 6.44 -12.78 -9.14
CA LEU A 159 7.16 -12.10 -8.08
C LEU A 159 8.57 -12.71 -7.86
N VAL A 160 8.73 -14.02 -8.07
CA VAL A 160 9.95 -14.81 -7.82
C VAL A 160 10.60 -15.23 -9.12
#